data_1859129ceff9c2cc029fdd61da996fbb
#
_entry.id   1859129ceff9c2cc029fdd61da996fbb
#
_cell.length_a   1.000
_cell.length_b   1.000
_cell.length_c   1.000
_cell.angle_alpha   90.00
_cell.angle_beta   90.00
_cell.angle_gamma   90.00
#
_symmetry.space_group_name_H-M   'P 1'
#
loop_
_entity.id
_entity.type
_entity.pdbx_description
1 polymer ?
#
loop_
_entity_poly.entity_id
_entity_poly.type
_entity_poly.pdbx_seq_one_letter_code
_entity_poly.pdbx_strand_id
1 'polypeptide(L)'
;MTSFLNLKIRNKKNLFSNYSFVFFIILSITLIFFDLKNIINSSVIRSKIVNSIFHTQDFFISNLPNIDKLKLLFTSKEELVLENKYLREKIEESSLYRLKSEKLGIENNILKQELSLLPSALEDYILVKVTADTQTHYNKSIIINAGKNMSIRKGDAALTYKGLIGSVIEVYEKYSRVLLISDINSRIPVRVGEKNIKAIITGNNTDKIELLYLKDNVVFKENDLVYTSGDGGYFNSGIPIGIIKKENNAVYIDSLNDLSQIQYINIYVNQFKNF
;
A
#
# COMPACT_ATOMS: atom_id res chain seq x y z
N MET A 1 -67.69 -31.64 -18.66
CA MET A 1 -67.31 -33.08 -18.77
C MET A 1 -65.79 -33.17 -18.75
N THR A 2 -65.15 -33.32 -17.62
CA THR A 2 -63.79 -33.81 -17.51
C THR A 2 -63.62 -34.31 -16.06
N SER A 3 -63.49 -35.61 -15.97
CA SER A 3 -63.39 -36.38 -14.74
C SER A 3 -62.01 -36.24 -14.08
N PHE A 4 -62.00 -35.83 -12.84
CA PHE A 4 -60.79 -35.85 -11.99
C PHE A 4 -60.48 -37.27 -11.50
N LEU A 5 -59.40 -37.87 -11.94
CA LEU A 5 -58.84 -39.09 -11.42
C LEU A 5 -58.13 -38.82 -10.09
N ASN A 6 -58.74 -39.14 -8.98
CA ASN A 6 -58.16 -39.22 -7.64
C ASN A 6 -57.20 -40.38 -7.55
N LEU A 7 -55.92 -40.16 -7.67
CA LEU A 7 -54.86 -41.13 -7.32
C LEU A 7 -54.63 -41.14 -5.81
N LYS A 8 -55.28 -42.12 -5.16
CA LYS A 8 -55.10 -42.44 -3.75
C LYS A 8 -53.71 -43.05 -3.57
N ILE A 9 -52.72 -42.26 -3.13
CA ILE A 9 -51.38 -42.75 -2.75
C ILE A 9 -51.53 -43.54 -1.46
N ARG A 10 -51.46 -44.89 -1.58
CA ARG A 10 -51.51 -45.84 -0.51
C ARG A 10 -50.18 -45.81 0.23
N ASN A 11 -50.12 -45.13 1.39
CA ASN A 11 -48.97 -45.07 2.29
C ASN A 11 -48.67 -46.51 2.80
N LYS A 12 -47.71 -47.22 2.17
CA LYS A 12 -47.15 -48.48 2.69
C LYS A 12 -46.28 -48.09 3.92
N LYS A 13 -46.87 -48.18 5.12
CA LYS A 13 -46.11 -48.11 6.36
C LYS A 13 -44.96 -49.14 6.29
N ASN A 14 -43.72 -48.65 6.34
CA ASN A 14 -42.52 -49.46 6.34
C ASN A 14 -42.47 -50.28 7.64
N LEU A 15 -43.07 -51.47 7.63
CA LEU A 15 -42.96 -52.48 8.71
C LEU A 15 -41.49 -52.90 8.95
N PHE A 16 -40.61 -52.74 7.96
CA PHE A 16 -39.18 -53.04 8.06
C PHE A 16 -38.38 -52.10 9.02
N SER A 17 -38.84 -50.91 9.29
CA SER A 17 -38.11 -49.97 10.14
C SER A 17 -38.06 -50.38 11.63
N ASN A 18 -39.15 -50.95 12.12
CA ASN A 18 -39.23 -51.32 13.54
C ASN A 18 -38.50 -52.64 13.88
N TYR A 19 -38.48 -53.59 12.93
CA TYR A 19 -37.75 -54.85 13.12
C TYR A 19 -36.24 -54.68 12.97
N SER A 20 -35.77 -53.73 12.17
CA SER A 20 -34.37 -53.41 12.02
C SER A 20 -33.74 -52.94 13.36
N PHE A 21 -34.44 -52.12 14.10
CA PHE A 21 -33.95 -51.66 15.42
C PHE A 21 -33.83 -52.78 16.43
N VAL A 22 -34.86 -53.65 16.51
CA VAL A 22 -34.84 -54.84 17.42
C VAL A 22 -33.73 -55.81 17.00
N PHE A 23 -33.52 -56.00 15.69
CA PHE A 23 -32.43 -56.83 15.18
C PHE A 23 -31.05 -56.33 15.62
N PHE A 24 -30.80 -55.01 15.51
CA PHE A 24 -29.51 -54.43 15.93
C PHE A 24 -29.30 -54.50 17.46
N ILE A 25 -30.35 -54.38 18.26
CA ILE A 25 -30.26 -54.57 19.72
C ILE A 25 -29.89 -56.02 20.06
N ILE A 26 -30.56 -56.98 19.45
CA ILE A 26 -30.24 -58.40 19.68
C ILE A 26 -28.83 -58.73 19.22
N LEU A 27 -28.42 -58.25 18.08
CA LEU A 27 -27.05 -58.39 17.56
C LEU A 27 -26.00 -57.77 18.51
N SER A 28 -26.28 -56.63 19.08
CA SER A 28 -25.39 -55.95 20.04
C SER A 28 -25.25 -56.77 21.33
N ILE A 29 -26.35 -57.27 21.87
CA ILE A 29 -26.35 -58.09 23.07
C ILE A 29 -25.62 -59.45 22.87
N THR A 30 -25.80 -60.06 21.69
CA THR A 30 -25.07 -61.28 21.34
C THR A 30 -23.57 -61.07 21.20
N LEU A 31 -23.17 -59.98 20.61
CA LEU A 31 -21.74 -59.58 20.47
C LEU A 31 -21.10 -59.33 21.86
N ILE A 32 -21.78 -58.63 22.77
CA ILE A 32 -21.35 -58.44 24.16
C ILE A 32 -21.20 -59.74 24.90
N PHE A 33 -22.16 -60.69 24.73
CA PHE A 33 -22.12 -62.01 25.35
C PHE A 33 -20.94 -62.87 24.87
N PHE A 34 -20.60 -62.82 23.58
CA PHE A 34 -19.44 -63.50 23.00
C PHE A 34 -18.11 -62.88 23.47
N ASP A 35 -18.07 -61.56 23.69
CA ASP A 35 -16.90 -60.84 24.22
C ASP A 35 -16.65 -61.23 25.69
N LEU A 36 -17.70 -61.28 26.52
CA LEU A 36 -17.61 -61.64 27.91
C LEU A 36 -17.15 -63.13 28.11
N LYS A 37 -17.41 -64.03 27.17
CA LYS A 37 -16.96 -65.44 27.22
C LYS A 37 -15.56 -65.63 26.60
N ASN A 38 -14.87 -64.61 26.18
CA ASN A 38 -13.55 -64.64 25.49
C ASN A 38 -13.50 -65.65 24.29
N ILE A 39 -14.65 -65.95 23.69
CA ILE A 39 -14.75 -66.82 22.52
C ILE A 39 -14.22 -66.14 21.28
N ILE A 40 -14.29 -64.79 21.21
CA ILE A 40 -13.76 -63.95 20.13
C ILE A 40 -12.54 -63.24 20.67
N ASN A 41 -11.39 -63.43 20.01
CA ASN A 41 -10.17 -62.73 20.37
C ASN A 41 -10.30 -61.23 19.92
N SER A 42 -10.98 -60.45 20.78
CA SER A 42 -11.37 -59.04 20.50
C SER A 42 -10.17 -58.14 20.19
N SER A 43 -8.97 -58.52 20.68
CA SER A 43 -7.74 -57.78 20.40
C SER A 43 -7.36 -57.78 18.91
N VAL A 44 -7.55 -58.90 18.22
CA VAL A 44 -7.21 -59.05 16.78
C VAL A 44 -8.23 -58.28 15.90
N ILE A 45 -9.50 -58.32 16.29
CA ILE A 45 -10.54 -57.57 15.55
C ILE A 45 -10.37 -56.08 15.76
N ARG A 46 -10.10 -55.66 17.00
CA ARG A 46 -9.86 -54.26 17.35
C ARG A 46 -8.65 -53.69 16.61
N SER A 47 -7.52 -54.44 16.54
CA SER A 47 -6.34 -54.00 15.81
C SER A 47 -6.59 -53.84 14.30
N LYS A 48 -7.38 -54.75 13.69
CA LYS A 48 -7.74 -54.65 12.28
C LYS A 48 -8.66 -53.46 11.98
N ILE A 49 -9.64 -53.21 12.85
CA ILE A 49 -10.55 -52.06 12.72
C ILE A 49 -9.80 -50.76 12.90
N VAL A 50 -8.95 -50.66 13.93
CA VAL A 50 -8.14 -49.48 14.21
C VAL A 50 -7.18 -49.16 13.04
N ASN A 51 -6.46 -50.20 12.54
CA ASN A 51 -5.60 -50.02 11.36
C ASN A 51 -6.38 -49.59 10.10
N SER A 52 -7.59 -50.16 9.91
CA SER A 52 -8.44 -49.75 8.79
C SER A 52 -8.89 -48.28 8.90
N ILE A 53 -9.20 -47.81 10.11
CA ILE A 53 -9.59 -46.43 10.37
C ILE A 53 -8.40 -45.49 10.13
N PHE A 54 -7.19 -45.83 10.57
CA PHE A 54 -6.00 -45.02 10.29
C PHE A 54 -5.67 -44.93 8.80
N HIS A 55 -5.77 -46.03 8.07
CA HIS A 55 -5.59 -46.03 6.61
C HIS A 55 -6.65 -45.16 5.87
N THR A 56 -7.89 -45.15 6.36
CA THR A 56 -8.92 -44.28 5.79
C THR A 56 -8.72 -42.82 6.16
N GLN A 57 -8.19 -42.52 7.35
CA GLN A 57 -7.87 -41.15 7.77
C GLN A 57 -6.81 -40.53 6.89
N ASP A 58 -5.73 -41.24 6.58
CA ASP A 58 -4.69 -40.75 5.67
C ASP A 58 -5.22 -40.51 4.24
N PHE A 59 -6.11 -41.40 3.76
CA PHE A 59 -6.77 -41.21 2.48
C PHE A 59 -7.70 -40.00 2.44
N PHE A 60 -8.44 -39.74 3.53
CA PHE A 60 -9.31 -38.55 3.61
C PHE A 60 -8.52 -37.26 3.74
N ILE A 61 -7.43 -37.24 4.52
CA ILE A 61 -6.60 -36.03 4.70
C ILE A 61 -5.85 -35.70 3.44
N SER A 62 -5.33 -36.71 2.71
CA SER A 62 -4.58 -36.49 1.47
C SER A 62 -5.45 -36.05 0.28
N ASN A 63 -6.75 -36.36 0.32
CA ASN A 63 -7.72 -36.00 -0.72
C ASN A 63 -8.66 -34.85 -0.35
N LEU A 64 -8.47 -34.22 0.83
CA LEU A 64 -9.20 -32.99 1.14
C LEU A 64 -8.75 -31.90 0.17
N PRO A 65 -9.66 -31.32 -0.62
CA PRO A 65 -9.31 -30.18 -1.46
C PRO A 65 -8.78 -29.07 -0.53
N ASN A 66 -7.67 -28.46 -0.97
CA ASN A 66 -6.97 -27.41 -0.27
C ASN A 66 -7.98 -26.46 0.38
N ILE A 67 -7.90 -26.33 1.71
CA ILE A 67 -8.86 -25.53 2.51
C ILE A 67 -8.96 -24.10 2.00
N ASP A 68 -7.88 -23.58 1.37
CA ASP A 68 -7.87 -22.28 0.72
C ASP A 68 -8.82 -22.20 -0.51
N LYS A 69 -9.02 -23.32 -1.23
CA LYS A 69 -10.03 -23.37 -2.30
C LYS A 69 -11.47 -23.44 -1.76
N LEU A 70 -11.67 -24.06 -0.61
CA LEU A 70 -12.98 -24.06 0.06
C LEU A 70 -13.30 -22.68 0.64
N LYS A 71 -12.32 -21.94 1.16
CA LYS A 71 -12.51 -20.59 1.64
C LYS A 71 -12.98 -19.63 0.55
N LEU A 72 -12.50 -19.83 -0.69
CA LEU A 72 -12.97 -19.10 -1.88
C LEU A 72 -14.44 -19.40 -2.25
N LEU A 73 -14.96 -20.59 -1.91
CA LEU A 73 -16.35 -20.94 -2.16
C LEU A 73 -17.30 -20.41 -1.07
N PHE A 74 -16.76 -20.04 0.10
CA PHE A 74 -17.51 -19.50 1.24
C PHE A 74 -17.42 -17.98 1.38
N THR A 75 -16.65 -17.29 0.53
CA THR A 75 -16.83 -15.84 0.39
C THR A 75 -18.25 -15.61 -0.08
N SER A 76 -19.07 -15.03 0.76
CA SER A 76 -20.49 -14.87 0.44
C SER A 76 -20.59 -14.03 -0.83
N LYS A 77 -21.48 -14.42 -1.73
CA LYS A 77 -21.77 -13.66 -2.97
C LYS A 77 -22.03 -12.19 -2.66
N GLU A 78 -22.56 -11.91 -1.48
CA GLU A 78 -22.83 -10.56 -0.98
C GLU A 78 -21.55 -9.77 -0.72
N GLU A 79 -20.52 -10.37 -0.12
CA GLU A 79 -19.22 -9.74 0.14
C GLU A 79 -18.50 -9.38 -1.16
N LEU A 80 -18.48 -10.29 -2.14
CA LEU A 80 -17.94 -10.04 -3.47
C LEU A 80 -18.72 -8.96 -4.24
N VAL A 81 -20.03 -8.88 -4.07
CA VAL A 81 -20.86 -7.83 -4.68
C VAL A 81 -20.56 -6.47 -4.04
N LEU A 82 -20.42 -6.42 -2.71
CA LEU A 82 -20.08 -5.19 -1.99
C LEU A 82 -18.67 -4.72 -2.35
N GLU A 83 -17.69 -5.63 -2.40
CA GLU A 83 -16.32 -5.32 -2.82
C GLU A 83 -16.28 -4.80 -4.27
N ASN A 84 -17.02 -5.46 -5.18
CA ASN A 84 -17.08 -5.03 -6.58
C ASN A 84 -17.73 -3.65 -6.72
N LYS A 85 -18.76 -3.35 -5.92
CA LYS A 85 -19.39 -2.02 -5.87
C LYS A 85 -18.39 -0.99 -5.35
N TYR A 86 -17.71 -1.25 -4.23
CA TYR A 86 -16.70 -0.37 -3.67
C TYR A 86 -15.55 -0.09 -4.66
N LEU A 87 -15.06 -1.14 -5.33
CA LEU A 87 -13.99 -0.99 -6.33
C LEU A 87 -14.45 -0.16 -7.54
N ARG A 88 -15.69 -0.34 -8.00
CA ARG A 88 -16.26 0.48 -9.08
C ARG A 88 -16.38 1.95 -8.69
N GLU A 89 -16.87 2.24 -7.48
CA GLU A 89 -16.94 3.61 -6.95
C GLU A 89 -15.53 4.25 -6.87
N LYS A 90 -14.52 3.48 -6.43
CA LYS A 90 -13.12 3.94 -6.40
C LYS A 90 -12.53 4.18 -7.78
N ILE A 91 -12.84 3.35 -8.77
CA ILE A 91 -12.43 3.53 -10.15
C ILE A 91 -13.09 4.80 -10.74
N GLU A 92 -14.37 5.01 -10.47
CA GLU A 92 -15.08 6.21 -10.92
C GLU A 92 -14.51 7.48 -10.29
N GLU A 93 -14.29 7.48 -8.98
CA GLU A 93 -13.62 8.58 -8.27
C GLU A 93 -12.23 8.87 -8.87
N SER A 94 -11.42 7.84 -9.06
CA SER A 94 -10.08 7.97 -9.66
C SER A 94 -10.13 8.51 -11.08
N SER A 95 -11.13 8.11 -11.88
CA SER A 95 -11.32 8.60 -13.24
C SER A 95 -11.67 10.08 -13.27
N LEU A 96 -12.51 10.55 -12.34
CA LEU A 96 -12.84 11.96 -12.19
C LEU A 96 -11.62 12.81 -11.81
N TYR A 97 -10.79 12.33 -10.86
CA TYR A 97 -9.53 13.00 -10.53
C TYR A 97 -8.58 13.07 -11.71
N ARG A 98 -8.48 12.01 -12.50
CA ARG A 98 -7.66 11.99 -13.72
C ARG A 98 -8.14 13.03 -14.73
N LEU A 99 -9.44 13.07 -15.02
CA LEU A 99 -10.03 14.06 -15.92
C LEU A 99 -9.80 15.51 -15.44
N LYS A 100 -9.95 15.73 -14.11
CA LYS A 100 -9.67 17.05 -13.51
C LYS A 100 -8.21 17.44 -13.65
N SER A 101 -7.28 16.51 -13.42
CA SER A 101 -5.84 16.73 -13.58
C SER A 101 -5.48 17.05 -15.03
N GLU A 102 -6.05 16.29 -15.98
CA GLU A 102 -5.84 16.51 -17.41
C GLU A 102 -6.37 17.88 -17.86
N LYS A 103 -7.58 18.27 -17.42
CA LYS A 103 -8.14 19.59 -17.67
C LYS A 103 -7.22 20.70 -17.13
N LEU A 104 -6.77 20.57 -15.88
CA LEU A 104 -5.86 21.56 -15.28
C LEU A 104 -4.51 21.61 -16.00
N GLY A 105 -4.02 20.49 -16.51
CA GLY A 105 -2.81 20.42 -17.34
C GLY A 105 -2.97 21.21 -18.64
N ILE A 106 -4.09 21.01 -19.33
CA ILE A 106 -4.42 21.74 -20.56
C ILE A 106 -4.54 23.25 -20.27
N GLU A 107 -5.28 23.63 -19.23
CA GLU A 107 -5.44 25.03 -18.82
C GLU A 107 -4.10 25.68 -18.48
N ASN A 108 -3.24 24.98 -17.73
CA ASN A 108 -1.90 25.45 -17.40
C ASN A 108 -1.05 25.65 -18.65
N ASN A 109 -1.12 24.75 -19.63
CA ASN A 109 -0.40 24.87 -20.89
C ASN A 109 -0.89 26.09 -21.70
N ILE A 110 -2.21 26.32 -21.76
CA ILE A 110 -2.79 27.47 -22.42
C ILE A 110 -2.30 28.78 -21.75
N LEU A 111 -2.37 28.84 -20.42
CA LEU A 111 -1.89 30.00 -19.66
C LEU A 111 -0.39 30.25 -19.86
N LYS A 112 0.43 29.20 -19.95
CA LYS A 112 1.87 29.33 -20.27
C LYS A 112 2.10 29.83 -21.67
N GLN A 113 1.32 29.40 -22.65
CA GLN A 113 1.39 29.91 -24.02
C GLN A 113 0.99 31.37 -24.09
N GLU A 114 -0.12 31.75 -23.46
CA GLU A 114 -0.57 33.15 -23.41
C GLU A 114 0.45 34.08 -22.73
N LEU A 115 1.16 33.59 -21.71
CA LEU A 115 2.23 34.33 -21.04
C LEU A 115 3.57 34.26 -21.77
N SER A 116 3.63 33.68 -23.00
CA SER A 116 4.87 33.45 -23.74
C SER A 116 5.91 32.63 -22.95
N LEU A 117 5.44 31.85 -21.96
CA LEU A 117 6.28 30.92 -21.23
C LEU A 117 6.40 29.64 -22.05
N LEU A 118 7.62 29.34 -22.48
CA LEU A 118 7.89 28.04 -23.13
C LEU A 118 7.37 26.89 -22.23
N PRO A 119 6.67 25.91 -22.81
CA PRO A 119 6.32 24.71 -22.02
C PRO A 119 7.62 24.14 -21.48
N SER A 120 7.63 23.83 -20.17
CA SER A 120 8.75 23.13 -19.55
C SER A 120 8.94 21.83 -20.32
N ALA A 121 9.95 21.83 -21.21
CA ALA A 121 10.27 20.65 -22.01
C ALA A 121 10.61 19.52 -21.08
N LEU A 122 10.02 18.36 -21.36
CA LEU A 122 10.38 17.02 -20.88
C LEU A 122 11.24 17.02 -19.60
N GLU A 123 10.57 16.83 -18.47
CA GLU A 123 11.26 16.70 -17.20
C GLU A 123 12.09 15.40 -17.25
N ASP A 124 13.39 15.52 -17.47
CA ASP A 124 14.31 14.40 -17.48
C ASP A 124 14.57 13.96 -16.03
N TYR A 125 13.84 12.94 -15.59
CA TYR A 125 14.08 12.28 -14.31
C TYR A 125 14.99 11.09 -14.52
N ILE A 126 15.99 10.95 -13.67
CA ILE A 126 16.86 9.79 -13.63
C ILE A 126 16.57 9.02 -12.35
N LEU A 127 16.01 7.81 -12.48
CA LEU A 127 15.80 6.90 -11.36
C LEU A 127 17.15 6.33 -10.92
N VAL A 128 17.50 6.53 -9.66
CA VAL A 128 18.78 6.12 -9.09
C VAL A 128 18.57 5.38 -7.77
N LYS A 129 19.51 4.46 -7.47
CA LYS A 129 19.50 3.71 -6.22
C LYS A 129 20.32 4.45 -5.16
N VAL A 130 19.81 4.51 -3.94
CA VAL A 130 20.57 4.93 -2.77
C VAL A 130 21.55 3.82 -2.40
N THR A 131 22.84 4.15 -2.35
CA THR A 131 23.91 3.18 -2.10
C THR A 131 24.32 3.17 -0.64
N ALA A 132 24.29 4.33 0.00
CA ALA A 132 24.61 4.46 1.42
C ALA A 132 23.75 5.55 2.06
N ASP A 133 23.28 5.27 3.23
CA ASP A 133 22.69 6.23 4.13
C ASP A 133 23.79 6.73 5.08
N THR A 134 24.08 8.02 5.02
CA THR A 134 25.08 8.68 5.87
C THR A 134 24.43 9.60 6.89
N GLN A 135 23.18 9.30 7.25
CA GLN A 135 22.46 10.07 8.24
C GLN A 135 23.04 9.86 9.64
N THR A 136 23.53 10.94 10.20
CA THR A 136 24.03 11.02 11.59
C THR A 136 23.26 12.09 12.35
N HIS A 137 23.55 12.29 13.62
CA HIS A 137 22.97 13.42 14.38
C HIS A 137 23.38 14.79 13.84
N TYR A 138 24.49 14.88 13.11
CA TYR A 138 25.07 16.15 12.63
C TYR A 138 24.93 16.35 11.12
N ASN A 139 24.61 15.30 10.37
CA ASN A 139 24.54 15.35 8.91
C ASN A 139 23.44 14.42 8.42
N LYS A 140 22.53 14.94 7.64
CA LYS A 140 21.43 14.19 7.02
C LYS A 140 21.65 14.15 5.51
N SER A 141 22.42 13.17 5.05
CA SER A 141 22.69 12.99 3.62
C SER A 141 22.65 11.53 3.22
N ILE A 142 22.48 11.30 1.91
CA ILE A 142 22.52 9.97 1.29
C ILE A 142 23.47 9.99 0.11
N ILE A 143 24.04 8.83 -0.22
CA ILE A 143 24.87 8.62 -1.40
C ILE A 143 24.09 7.82 -2.43
N ILE A 144 24.09 8.31 -3.68
CA ILE A 144 23.40 7.69 -4.80
C ILE A 144 24.39 7.15 -5.82
N ASN A 145 24.02 6.06 -6.49
CA ASN A 145 24.80 5.43 -7.56
C ASN A 145 24.58 6.12 -8.91
N ALA A 146 24.80 7.43 -8.94
CA ALA A 146 24.75 8.27 -10.13
C ALA A 146 25.65 9.49 -9.94
N GLY A 147 26.36 9.88 -10.98
CA GLY A 147 27.29 10.99 -10.93
C GLY A 147 27.36 11.72 -12.26
N LYS A 148 28.55 12.26 -12.59
CA LYS A 148 28.79 12.96 -13.86
C LYS A 148 28.50 12.08 -15.08
N ASN A 149 28.77 10.77 -14.96
CA ASN A 149 28.48 9.77 -16.00
C ASN A 149 26.99 9.69 -16.39
N MET A 150 26.09 10.15 -15.51
CA MET A 150 24.64 10.22 -15.75
C MET A 150 24.15 11.67 -15.82
N SER A 151 25.04 12.62 -16.13
CA SER A 151 24.74 14.04 -16.27
C SER A 151 24.20 14.71 -14.98
N ILE A 152 24.38 14.08 -13.81
CA ILE A 152 24.02 14.67 -12.52
C ILE A 152 24.89 15.90 -12.25
N ARG A 153 24.28 16.97 -11.74
CA ARG A 153 24.92 18.24 -11.42
C ARG A 153 24.63 18.64 -9.97
N LYS A 154 25.52 19.45 -9.42
CA LYS A 154 25.30 20.07 -8.10
C LYS A 154 24.06 20.98 -8.17
N GLY A 155 23.18 20.81 -7.20
CA GLY A 155 21.92 21.53 -7.08
C GLY A 155 20.75 20.87 -7.81
N ASP A 156 20.93 19.69 -8.43
CA ASP A 156 19.80 18.94 -8.96
C ASP A 156 18.90 18.48 -7.81
N ALA A 157 17.58 18.47 -8.07
CA ALA A 157 16.58 18.10 -7.07
C ALA A 157 16.50 16.58 -6.95
N ALA A 158 16.45 16.10 -5.71
CA ALA A 158 16.19 14.68 -5.39
C ALA A 158 14.75 14.52 -4.92
N LEU A 159 14.02 13.62 -5.56
CA LEU A 159 12.58 13.47 -5.45
C LEU A 159 12.18 12.01 -5.21
N THR A 160 11.06 11.82 -4.58
CA THR A 160 10.29 10.58 -4.63
C THR A 160 8.96 10.84 -5.32
N TYR A 161 8.11 9.82 -5.41
CA TYR A 161 6.74 9.99 -5.91
C TYR A 161 5.85 10.87 -5.01
N LYS A 162 6.27 11.11 -3.75
CA LYS A 162 5.55 11.98 -2.80
C LYS A 162 6.04 13.43 -2.83
N GLY A 163 7.24 13.70 -3.35
CA GLY A 163 7.78 15.04 -3.42
C GLY A 163 9.28 15.12 -3.16
N LEU A 164 9.73 16.33 -2.83
CA LEU A 164 11.13 16.67 -2.62
C LEU A 164 11.68 16.00 -1.35
N ILE A 165 12.87 15.41 -1.47
CA ILE A 165 13.62 14.85 -0.33
C ILE A 165 14.94 15.55 -0.08
N GLY A 166 15.47 16.29 -1.07
CA GLY A 166 16.78 16.94 -0.93
C GLY A 166 17.32 17.52 -2.22
N SER A 167 18.61 17.83 -2.21
CA SER A 167 19.34 18.31 -3.38
C SER A 167 20.75 17.74 -3.43
N VAL A 168 21.29 17.59 -4.63
CA VAL A 168 22.65 17.15 -4.87
C VAL A 168 23.63 18.24 -4.44
N ILE A 169 24.54 17.94 -3.51
CA ILE A 169 25.56 18.90 -3.01
C ILE A 169 26.96 18.60 -3.53
N GLU A 170 27.28 17.33 -3.78
CA GLU A 170 28.57 16.88 -4.31
C GLU A 170 28.35 15.87 -5.42
N VAL A 171 29.15 15.99 -6.49
CA VAL A 171 29.06 15.11 -7.66
C VAL A 171 30.46 14.58 -7.99
N TYR A 172 30.57 13.27 -8.00
CA TYR A 172 31.74 12.53 -8.43
C TYR A 172 31.47 11.81 -9.75
N GLU A 173 32.42 11.03 -10.27
CA GLU A 173 32.25 10.40 -11.57
C GLU A 173 31.08 9.40 -11.61
N LYS A 174 30.96 8.53 -10.58
CA LYS A 174 29.98 7.42 -10.52
C LYS A 174 28.98 7.53 -9.38
N TYR A 175 29.11 8.50 -8.49
CA TYR A 175 28.24 8.68 -7.34
C TYR A 175 28.08 10.16 -7.01
N SER A 176 27.02 10.46 -6.28
CA SER A 176 26.78 11.83 -5.80
C SER A 176 26.24 11.78 -4.37
N ARG A 177 26.42 12.90 -3.64
CA ARG A 177 25.86 13.11 -2.33
C ARG A 177 24.65 14.01 -2.40
N VAL A 178 23.56 13.58 -1.83
CA VAL A 178 22.31 14.33 -1.71
C VAL A 178 22.13 14.76 -0.26
N LEU A 179 21.99 16.06 -0.03
CA LEU A 179 21.63 16.64 1.25
C LEU A 179 20.11 16.56 1.41
N LEU A 180 19.65 15.98 2.51
CA LEU A 180 18.22 15.85 2.76
C LEU A 180 17.61 17.15 3.26
N ILE A 181 16.31 17.32 3.06
CA ILE A 181 15.56 18.49 3.56
C ILE A 181 15.57 18.61 5.08
N SER A 182 15.81 17.50 5.80
CA SER A 182 15.94 17.45 7.26
C SER A 182 17.30 17.89 7.79
N ASP A 183 18.30 18.11 6.91
CA ASP A 183 19.62 18.58 7.33
C ASP A 183 19.58 20.05 7.76
N ILE A 184 20.33 20.39 8.82
CA ILE A 184 20.42 21.76 9.35
C ILE A 184 21.01 22.76 8.35
N ASN A 185 21.78 22.30 7.37
CA ASN A 185 22.35 23.14 6.31
C ASN A 185 21.44 23.26 5.08
N SER A 186 20.35 22.50 5.05
CA SER A 186 19.36 22.61 3.96
C SER A 186 18.65 23.97 4.03
N ARG A 187 18.56 24.66 2.90
CA ARG A 187 17.84 25.94 2.75
C ARG A 187 17.05 25.90 1.46
N ILE A 188 15.73 25.78 1.58
CA ILE A 188 14.86 25.63 0.42
C ILE A 188 13.79 26.72 0.43
N PRO A 189 13.75 27.58 -0.60
CA PRO A 189 12.67 28.55 -0.77
C PRO A 189 11.34 27.86 -1.07
N VAL A 190 10.29 28.17 -0.32
CA VAL A 190 8.99 27.51 -0.39
C VAL A 190 7.82 28.49 -0.44
N ARG A 191 6.67 27.95 -0.81
CA ARG A 191 5.36 28.58 -0.69
C ARG A 191 4.49 27.70 0.21
N VAL A 192 3.67 28.33 1.02
CA VAL A 192 2.82 27.66 2.01
C VAL A 192 1.36 28.00 1.79
N GLY A 193 0.53 26.97 1.68
CA GLY A 193 -0.92 27.03 1.60
C GLY A 193 -1.46 27.77 0.38
N GLU A 194 -2.76 27.96 0.35
CA GLU A 194 -3.47 28.63 -0.75
C GLU A 194 -3.09 30.11 -0.93
N LYS A 195 -2.67 30.75 0.14
CA LYS A 195 -2.22 32.15 0.12
C LYS A 195 -0.83 32.33 -0.46
N ASN A 196 -0.15 31.26 -0.84
CA ASN A 196 1.21 31.29 -1.43
C ASN A 196 2.22 32.05 -0.55
N ILE A 197 2.18 31.86 0.75
CA ILE A 197 3.04 32.57 1.71
C ILE A 197 4.48 32.15 1.48
N LYS A 198 5.37 33.12 1.23
CA LYS A 198 6.81 32.87 1.03
C LYS A 198 7.48 32.55 2.36
N ALA A 199 8.30 31.52 2.36
CA ALA A 199 9.15 31.14 3.47
C ALA A 199 10.42 30.46 2.96
N ILE A 200 11.37 30.26 3.86
CA ILE A 200 12.52 29.38 3.64
C ILE A 200 12.42 28.25 4.68
N ILE A 201 12.60 27.03 4.26
CA ILE A 201 12.67 25.90 5.18
C ILE A 201 14.11 25.48 5.45
N THR A 202 14.32 24.92 6.64
CA THR A 202 15.57 24.28 7.05
C THR A 202 15.25 23.04 7.87
N GLY A 203 16.08 22.03 7.75
CA GLY A 203 16.08 20.92 8.73
C GLY A 203 16.69 21.37 10.06
N ASN A 204 16.48 20.57 11.06
CA ASN A 204 17.13 20.67 12.36
C ASN A 204 17.80 19.35 12.79
N ASN A 205 18.09 18.49 11.80
CA ASN A 205 18.59 17.13 11.97
C ASN A 205 17.61 16.17 12.68
N THR A 206 16.34 16.55 12.79
CA THR A 206 15.25 15.69 13.24
C THR A 206 14.23 15.49 12.10
N ASP A 207 13.13 14.83 12.38
CA ASP A 207 12.05 14.66 11.40
C ASP A 207 11.18 15.92 11.22
N LYS A 208 11.38 16.93 12.09
CA LYS A 208 10.66 18.21 12.04
C LYS A 208 11.45 19.23 11.25
N ILE A 209 10.86 19.75 10.19
CA ILE A 209 11.47 20.77 9.35
C ILE A 209 10.96 22.14 9.82
N GLU A 210 11.86 23.10 9.95
CA GLU A 210 11.54 24.43 10.47
C GLU A 210 11.32 25.45 9.37
N LEU A 211 10.50 26.46 9.68
CA LEU A 211 10.25 27.61 8.83
C LEU A 211 11.10 28.80 9.29
N LEU A 212 11.89 29.34 8.36
CA LEU A 212 12.73 30.53 8.59
C LEU A 212 12.23 31.72 7.79
N TYR A 213 12.67 32.92 8.20
CA TYR A 213 12.47 34.18 7.46
C TYR A 213 11.00 34.47 7.13
N LEU A 214 10.12 34.26 8.11
CA LEU A 214 8.72 34.63 8.01
C LEU A 214 8.56 36.15 8.16
N LYS A 215 7.61 36.71 7.41
CA LYS A 215 7.14 38.08 7.72
C LYS A 215 6.40 38.06 9.06
N ASP A 216 6.43 39.20 9.75
CA ASP A 216 5.69 39.36 11.01
C ASP A 216 4.19 39.07 10.82
N ASN A 217 3.58 38.44 11.81
CA ASN A 217 2.15 38.13 11.86
C ASN A 217 1.63 37.12 10.81
N VAL A 218 2.44 36.24 10.30
CA VAL A 218 1.98 35.15 9.43
C VAL A 218 1.32 34.05 10.25
N VAL A 219 0.08 33.74 9.92
CA VAL A 219 -0.66 32.61 10.52
C VAL A 219 -0.86 31.54 9.45
N PHE A 220 -0.26 30.38 9.67
CA PHE A 220 -0.49 29.21 8.86
C PHE A 220 -1.69 28.43 9.37
N LYS A 221 -2.40 27.77 8.48
CA LYS A 221 -3.41 26.77 8.83
C LYS A 221 -2.73 25.42 9.03
N GLU A 222 -3.25 24.64 9.95
CA GLU A 222 -2.82 23.23 10.07
C GLU A 222 -3.17 22.46 8.79
N ASN A 223 -2.27 21.59 8.36
CA ASN A 223 -2.31 20.83 7.09
C ASN A 223 -2.19 21.70 5.82
N ASP A 224 -1.80 22.97 5.91
CA ASP A 224 -1.40 23.72 4.71
C ASP A 224 -0.26 23.00 4.00
N LEU A 225 -0.39 22.80 2.69
CA LEU A 225 0.65 22.19 1.87
C LEU A 225 1.84 23.13 1.70
N VAL A 226 3.04 22.57 1.83
CA VAL A 226 4.31 23.26 1.60
C VAL A 226 4.95 22.72 0.34
N TYR A 227 5.32 23.60 -0.59
CA TYR A 227 5.91 23.25 -1.88
C TYR A 227 6.98 24.26 -2.29
N THR A 228 7.88 23.84 -3.18
CA THR A 228 8.97 24.67 -3.67
C THR A 228 8.45 25.92 -4.36
N SER A 229 9.11 27.07 -4.14
CA SER A 229 8.69 28.35 -4.74
C SER A 229 9.20 28.54 -6.16
N GLY A 230 10.28 27.89 -6.55
CA GLY A 230 11.03 28.16 -7.77
C GLY A 230 11.99 29.37 -7.67
N ASP A 231 11.97 30.09 -6.55
CA ASP A 231 12.83 31.23 -6.32
C ASP A 231 14.33 30.81 -6.32
N GLY A 232 15.18 31.57 -6.97
CA GLY A 232 16.62 31.27 -7.11
C GLY A 232 16.99 30.23 -8.16
N GLY A 233 16.00 29.62 -8.86
CA GLY A 233 16.26 28.68 -9.95
C GLY A 233 16.87 27.33 -9.54
N TYR A 234 16.93 27.01 -8.22
CA TYR A 234 17.47 25.75 -7.74
C TYR A 234 16.49 24.58 -7.88
N PHE A 235 15.20 24.86 -7.74
CA PHE A 235 14.13 23.88 -7.84
C PHE A 235 13.02 24.41 -8.73
N ASN A 236 12.34 23.53 -9.44
CA ASN A 236 11.08 23.90 -10.09
C ASN A 236 10.04 24.29 -9.04
N SER A 237 9.18 25.24 -9.39
CA SER A 237 8.06 25.61 -8.53
C SER A 237 7.02 24.51 -8.46
N GLY A 238 6.40 24.33 -7.29
CA GLY A 238 5.25 23.44 -7.11
C GLY A 238 5.59 22.01 -6.71
N ILE A 239 6.86 21.68 -6.42
CA ILE A 239 7.22 20.34 -5.92
C ILE A 239 6.77 20.25 -4.45
N PRO A 240 5.88 19.29 -4.07
CA PRO A 240 5.44 19.15 -2.71
C PRO A 240 6.57 18.70 -1.78
N ILE A 241 6.53 19.14 -0.53
CA ILE A 241 7.57 18.86 0.47
C ILE A 241 6.93 18.22 1.70
N GLY A 242 5.89 18.85 2.25
CA GLY A 242 5.28 18.47 3.50
C GLY A 242 4.00 19.25 3.78
N ILE A 243 3.51 19.09 4.98
CA ILE A 243 2.34 19.81 5.50
C ILE A 243 2.67 20.52 6.81
N ILE A 244 2.01 21.65 7.05
CA ILE A 244 2.14 22.38 8.31
C ILE A 244 1.51 21.57 9.45
N LYS A 245 2.29 21.40 10.52
CA LYS A 245 1.82 20.87 11.81
C LYS A 245 2.07 21.87 12.92
N LYS A 246 1.24 21.80 13.95
CA LYS A 246 1.33 22.67 15.14
C LYS A 246 1.41 21.81 16.38
N GLU A 247 2.40 22.05 17.20
CA GLU A 247 2.57 21.38 18.48
C GLU A 247 3.10 22.38 19.50
N ASN A 248 2.44 22.49 20.67
CA ASN A 248 2.88 23.36 21.77
C ASN A 248 3.20 24.81 21.34
N ASN A 249 2.39 25.42 20.48
CA ASN A 249 2.59 26.74 19.89
C ASN A 249 3.77 26.83 18.88
N ALA A 250 4.50 25.77 18.64
CA ALA A 250 5.52 25.71 17.58
C ALA A 250 4.88 25.26 16.27
N VAL A 251 5.33 25.84 15.16
CA VAL A 251 4.93 25.48 13.81
C VAL A 251 6.10 24.79 13.14
N TYR A 252 5.88 23.59 12.64
CA TYR A 252 6.86 22.83 11.88
C TYR A 252 6.22 22.18 10.64
N ILE A 253 7.04 21.66 9.77
CA ILE A 253 6.61 20.93 8.58
C ILE A 253 6.88 19.45 8.80
N ASP A 254 5.84 18.68 8.62
CA ASP A 254 5.92 17.21 8.56
C ASP A 254 6.13 16.81 7.09
N SER A 255 7.24 16.11 6.82
CA SER A 255 7.58 15.68 5.46
C SER A 255 6.59 14.66 4.92
N LEU A 256 6.22 14.75 3.65
CA LEU A 256 5.44 13.70 2.98
C LEU A 256 6.22 12.38 2.82
N ASN A 257 7.54 12.45 2.95
CA ASN A 257 8.44 11.32 2.76
C ASN A 257 8.98 10.83 4.11
N ASP A 258 9.04 9.52 4.27
CA ASP A 258 9.87 8.92 5.31
C ASP A 258 11.33 8.97 4.86
N LEU A 259 12.08 9.96 5.38
CA LEU A 259 13.46 10.20 5.00
C LEU A 259 14.44 9.15 5.55
N SER A 260 13.98 8.25 6.43
CA SER A 260 14.81 7.21 7.04
C SER A 260 14.90 5.92 6.24
N GLN A 261 13.99 5.71 5.26
CA GLN A 261 13.88 4.43 4.53
C GLN A 261 13.87 4.58 3.00
N ILE A 262 14.72 5.46 2.49
CA ILE A 262 14.77 5.75 1.06
C ILE A 262 15.69 4.77 0.34
N GLN A 263 15.17 3.99 -0.60
CA GLN A 263 15.95 3.04 -1.40
C GLN A 263 16.19 3.50 -2.84
N TYR A 264 15.19 4.15 -3.44
CA TYR A 264 15.24 4.68 -4.81
C TYR A 264 14.69 6.10 -4.82
N ILE A 265 15.32 6.94 -5.63
CA ILE A 265 14.92 8.34 -5.82
C ILE A 265 15.01 8.71 -7.29
N ASN A 266 14.30 9.76 -7.66
CA ASN A 266 14.42 10.39 -8.95
C ASN A 266 15.26 11.65 -8.81
N ILE A 267 16.28 11.83 -9.64
CA ILE A 267 17.00 13.09 -9.76
C ILE A 267 16.43 13.86 -10.94
N TYR A 268 15.97 15.05 -10.68
CA TYR A 268 15.55 15.99 -11.70
C TYR A 268 16.77 16.77 -12.21
N VAL A 269 17.15 16.50 -13.45
CA VAL A 269 18.28 17.19 -14.09
C VAL A 269 17.80 18.54 -14.62
N ASN A 270 18.10 19.61 -13.90
CA ASN A 270 17.70 20.95 -14.29
C ASN A 270 18.58 21.44 -15.46
N GLN A 271 18.00 21.45 -16.66
CA GLN A 271 18.70 21.90 -17.87
C GLN A 271 18.92 23.44 -17.94
N PHE A 272 18.26 24.21 -17.08
CA PHE A 272 18.29 25.69 -17.11
C PHE A 272 19.48 26.33 -16.37
N LYS A 273 20.43 25.56 -15.81
CA LYS A 273 21.60 26.11 -15.10
C LYS A 273 22.78 26.52 -16.00
N ASN A 274 22.55 26.83 -17.24
CA ASN A 274 23.59 27.32 -18.19
C ASN A 274 23.57 28.84 -18.37
N PHE A 275 23.22 29.60 -17.32
CA PHE A 275 23.36 31.05 -17.28
C PHE A 275 24.27 31.52 -16.16
#